data_56611f216f3f6331597e3a2d1f517807
#
_entry.id   56611f216f3f6331597e3a2d1f517807
#
_cell.length_a   1.000
_cell.length_b   1.000
_cell.length_c   1.000
_cell.angle_alpha   90.00
_cell.angle_beta   90.00
_cell.angle_gamma   90.00
#
_symmetry.space_group_name_H-M   'P 1'
#
loop_
_entity.id
_entity.type
_entity.pdbx_description
1 polymer ?
#
loop_
_entity_poly.entity_id
_entity_poly.type
_entity_poly.pdbx_seq_one_letter_code
_entity_poly.pdbx_strand_id
1 'polypeptide(L)'
;ITSLFPTITRDRLPDESGVDEAQYELEYEGCEYVAKFRKISLKEMAEHSDMIDAEGYNGYLIAVYLFDETALHIALQEVDDQSLSVGMIYLDNYEEALESVEEVRRSLLIALIDRKVNKYIASLDGISKKLEKDKYLVIMRKKAVAQLQENRFDLLEEVKTVNIGNEMAVTISIGIGLDGLTYAQNYEFARTAIDLALGRGGDQA
;
A
#
# COMPACT_ATOMS: atom_id res chain seq x y z
N ILE A 1 -23.24 25.55 -2.78
CA ILE A 1 -22.09 24.65 -2.63
C ILE A 1 -22.09 23.95 -1.28
N THR A 2 -22.37 24.67 -0.21
CA THR A 2 -22.46 24.12 1.17
C THR A 2 -23.53 23.07 1.37
N SER A 3 -24.55 22.99 0.51
CA SER A 3 -25.56 21.93 0.53
C SER A 3 -25.10 20.64 -0.14
N LEU A 4 -24.19 20.72 -1.09
CA LEU A 4 -23.57 19.58 -1.77
C LEU A 4 -22.34 19.08 -1.01
N PHE A 5 -21.58 20.00 -0.45
CA PHE A 5 -20.35 19.73 0.28
C PHE A 5 -20.45 20.33 1.70
N PRO A 6 -21.04 19.63 2.66
CA PRO A 6 -21.25 20.14 4.03
C PRO A 6 -19.94 20.47 4.78
N THR A 7 -18.81 19.90 4.31
CA THR A 7 -17.48 20.18 4.86
C THR A 7 -16.97 21.59 4.55
N ILE A 8 -17.55 22.25 3.52
CA ILE A 8 -17.23 23.64 3.19
C ILE A 8 -18.18 24.55 3.96
N THR A 9 -17.70 25.05 5.07
CA THR A 9 -18.42 26.04 5.89
C THR A 9 -18.04 27.46 5.47
N ARG A 10 -18.87 28.47 5.85
CA ARG A 10 -18.63 29.87 5.48
C ARG A 10 -17.30 30.43 5.98
N ASP A 11 -16.88 30.01 7.15
CA ASP A 11 -15.62 30.38 7.80
C ASP A 11 -14.36 29.81 7.10
N ARG A 12 -14.55 28.85 6.20
CA ARG A 12 -13.48 28.28 5.38
C ARG A 12 -13.35 28.90 4.00
N LEU A 13 -14.27 29.75 3.62
CA LEU A 13 -14.23 30.45 2.34
C LEU A 13 -13.35 31.70 2.46
N PRO A 14 -12.69 32.14 1.36
CA PRO A 14 -12.00 33.42 1.32
C PRO A 14 -12.92 34.55 1.72
N ASP A 15 -12.46 35.44 2.61
CA ASP A 15 -13.20 36.59 3.12
C ASP A 15 -12.38 37.88 3.09
N GLU A 16 -12.88 38.93 3.75
CA GLU A 16 -12.20 40.22 3.82
C GLU A 16 -11.01 40.18 4.80
N SER A 17 -10.86 39.15 5.62
CA SER A 17 -9.88 39.09 6.72
C SER A 17 -8.49 38.62 6.30
N GLY A 18 -8.27 38.23 5.03
CA GLY A 18 -6.90 38.13 4.53
C GLY A 18 -6.50 36.90 3.72
N VAL A 19 -7.37 35.95 3.45
CA VAL A 19 -7.04 34.81 2.57
C VAL A 19 -7.76 34.98 1.24
N ASP A 20 -7.01 35.17 0.17
CA ASP A 20 -7.58 35.38 -1.18
C ASP A 20 -7.85 34.06 -1.92
N GLU A 21 -7.22 32.95 -1.51
CA GLU A 21 -7.38 31.62 -2.11
C GLU A 21 -7.49 30.54 -1.04
N ALA A 22 -8.34 29.54 -1.28
CA ALA A 22 -8.47 28.34 -0.46
C ALA A 22 -8.63 27.12 -1.36
N GLN A 23 -8.16 25.96 -0.89
CA GLN A 23 -8.28 24.70 -1.62
C GLN A 23 -8.68 23.60 -0.66
N TYR A 24 -9.60 22.73 -1.10
CA TYR A 24 -10.10 21.59 -0.32
C TYR A 24 -10.28 20.37 -1.23
N GLU A 25 -9.95 19.21 -0.68
CA GLU A 25 -10.30 17.92 -1.26
C GLU A 25 -11.71 17.54 -0.81
N LEU A 26 -12.53 17.07 -1.73
CA LEU A 26 -13.93 16.77 -1.53
C LEU A 26 -14.28 15.43 -2.18
N GLU A 27 -15.14 14.68 -1.51
CA GLU A 27 -15.73 13.47 -2.08
C GLU A 27 -17.23 13.68 -2.29
N TYR A 28 -17.75 13.32 -3.46
CA TYR A 28 -19.16 13.38 -3.77
C TYR A 28 -19.54 12.26 -4.74
N GLU A 29 -20.53 11.45 -4.37
CA GLU A 29 -21.05 10.32 -5.16
C GLU A 29 -19.93 9.34 -5.64
N GLY A 30 -18.91 9.14 -4.81
CA GLY A 30 -17.78 8.25 -5.12
C GLY A 30 -16.77 8.83 -6.11
N CYS A 31 -16.86 10.13 -6.40
CA CYS A 31 -15.87 10.89 -7.16
C CYS A 31 -15.07 11.80 -6.23
N GLU A 32 -13.81 11.99 -6.55
CA GLU A 32 -12.88 12.83 -5.81
C GLU A 32 -12.64 14.15 -6.55
N TYR A 33 -12.85 15.26 -5.85
CA TYR A 33 -12.74 16.60 -6.42
C TYR A 33 -11.76 17.45 -5.62
N VAL A 34 -11.05 18.30 -6.33
CA VAL A 34 -10.34 19.44 -5.75
C VAL A 34 -11.14 20.71 -6.03
N ALA A 35 -11.62 21.36 -4.96
CA ALA A 35 -12.29 22.64 -5.04
C ALA A 35 -11.31 23.75 -4.71
N LYS A 36 -11.08 24.67 -5.67
CA LYS A 36 -10.30 25.89 -5.47
C LYS A 36 -11.23 27.08 -5.41
N PHE A 37 -11.07 27.87 -4.38
CA PHE A 37 -11.82 29.08 -4.13
C PHE A 37 -10.90 30.27 -4.28
N ARG A 38 -11.32 31.27 -5.07
CA ARG A 38 -10.57 32.51 -5.23
C ARG A 38 -11.50 33.68 -5.05
N LYS A 39 -11.08 34.62 -4.21
CA LYS A 39 -11.74 35.91 -4.03
C LYS A 39 -11.43 36.80 -5.24
N ILE A 40 -12.45 37.40 -5.84
CA ILE A 40 -12.34 38.33 -6.94
C ILE A 40 -13.02 39.63 -6.52
N SER A 41 -12.26 40.72 -6.48
CA SER A 41 -12.79 42.05 -6.23
C SER A 41 -13.71 42.49 -7.36
N LEU A 42 -14.92 42.96 -7.03
CA LEU A 42 -15.83 43.50 -8.02
C LEU A 42 -15.26 44.77 -8.69
N LYS A 43 -14.43 45.51 -7.98
CA LYS A 43 -13.73 46.69 -8.51
C LYS A 43 -12.73 46.32 -9.60
N GLU A 44 -11.92 45.28 -9.36
CA GLU A 44 -10.97 44.76 -10.38
C GLU A 44 -11.69 44.22 -11.61
N MET A 45 -12.84 43.56 -11.43
CA MET A 45 -13.66 43.09 -12.56
C MET A 45 -14.21 44.26 -13.38
N ALA A 46 -14.65 45.31 -12.72
CA ALA A 46 -15.19 46.51 -13.40
C ALA A 46 -14.11 47.26 -14.16
N GLU A 47 -12.89 47.38 -13.62
CA GLU A 47 -11.75 48.04 -14.29
C GLU A 47 -11.29 47.28 -15.56
N HIS A 48 -11.58 46.01 -15.68
CA HIS A 48 -11.24 45.18 -16.86
C HIS A 48 -12.41 44.91 -17.80
N SER A 49 -13.57 45.53 -17.57
CA SER A 49 -14.79 45.35 -18.38
C SER A 49 -15.39 46.68 -18.76
N ASP A 50 -15.42 46.99 -20.04
CA ASP A 50 -16.08 48.17 -20.60
C ASP A 50 -17.63 48.18 -20.42
N MET A 51 -18.20 47.12 -19.85
CA MET A 51 -19.64 46.93 -19.69
C MET A 51 -20.15 47.18 -18.28
N ILE A 52 -19.26 47.34 -17.29
CA ILE A 52 -19.65 47.49 -15.88
C ILE A 52 -19.18 48.83 -15.36
N ASP A 53 -20.16 49.68 -14.93
CA ASP A 53 -19.86 50.94 -14.29
C ASP A 53 -19.29 50.68 -12.88
N ALA A 54 -18.02 51.02 -12.68
CA ALA A 54 -17.28 50.70 -11.43
C ALA A 54 -17.73 51.57 -10.24
N GLU A 55 -18.47 52.67 -10.46
CA GLU A 55 -18.89 53.58 -9.42
C GLU A 55 -20.09 53.05 -8.63
N GLY A 56 -19.85 52.17 -7.70
CA GLY A 56 -20.90 51.67 -6.79
C GLY A 56 -20.80 50.24 -6.33
N TYR A 57 -19.90 49.50 -6.92
CA TYR A 57 -19.72 48.10 -6.52
C TYR A 57 -18.61 47.96 -5.45
N ASN A 58 -19.05 47.94 -4.19
CA ASN A 58 -18.19 47.53 -3.08
C ASN A 58 -18.49 46.07 -2.74
N GLY A 59 -17.47 45.20 -2.78
CA GLY A 59 -17.61 43.80 -2.44
C GLY A 59 -16.73 42.89 -3.26
N TYR A 60 -16.94 41.60 -3.10
CA TYR A 60 -16.21 40.56 -3.81
C TYR A 60 -17.11 39.39 -4.19
N LEU A 61 -16.69 38.64 -5.17
CA LEU A 61 -17.24 37.33 -5.53
C LEU A 61 -16.23 36.27 -5.15
N ILE A 62 -16.73 35.06 -4.89
CA ILE A 62 -15.88 33.86 -4.74
C ILE A 62 -16.04 33.04 -6.01
N ALA A 63 -15.01 33.00 -6.82
CA ALA A 63 -14.93 32.04 -7.90
C ALA A 63 -14.63 30.64 -7.34
N VAL A 64 -15.36 29.66 -7.81
CA VAL A 64 -15.19 28.26 -7.42
C VAL A 64 -14.82 27.46 -8.65
N TYR A 65 -13.69 26.79 -8.58
CA TYR A 65 -13.25 25.85 -9.60
C TYR A 65 -13.30 24.44 -9.00
N LEU A 66 -14.03 23.56 -9.64
CA LEU A 66 -14.09 22.15 -9.28
C LEU A 66 -13.33 21.35 -10.32
N PHE A 67 -12.31 20.65 -9.87
CA PHE A 67 -11.53 19.73 -10.69
C PHE A 67 -11.88 18.30 -10.26
N ASP A 68 -12.36 17.50 -11.20
CA ASP A 68 -12.55 16.07 -11.00
C ASP A 68 -11.18 15.39 -11.13
N GLU A 69 -10.64 14.90 -10.00
CA GLU A 69 -9.36 14.20 -9.92
C GLU A 69 -9.55 12.69 -9.72
N THR A 70 -10.75 12.19 -9.82
CA THR A 70 -11.08 10.76 -9.63
C THR A 70 -10.20 9.86 -10.50
N ALA A 71 -10.10 10.16 -11.79
CA ALA A 71 -9.27 9.36 -12.71
C ALA A 71 -7.78 9.45 -12.37
N LEU A 72 -7.31 10.59 -11.89
CA LEU A 72 -5.93 10.79 -11.43
C LEU A 72 -5.64 9.93 -10.19
N HIS A 73 -6.52 9.97 -9.20
CA HIS A 73 -6.35 9.18 -7.97
C HIS A 73 -6.39 7.68 -8.24
N ILE A 74 -7.31 7.22 -9.10
CA ILE A 74 -7.35 5.82 -9.54
C ILE A 74 -6.03 5.42 -10.23
N ALA A 75 -5.50 6.27 -11.10
CA ALA A 75 -4.25 5.98 -11.79
C ALA A 75 -3.05 5.96 -10.84
N LEU A 76 -2.98 6.88 -9.88
CA LEU A 76 -1.93 6.90 -8.85
C LEU A 76 -2.00 5.68 -7.95
N GLN A 77 -3.20 5.26 -7.55
CA GLN A 77 -3.40 4.03 -6.78
C GLN A 77 -2.96 2.80 -7.56
N GLU A 78 -3.30 2.72 -8.85
CA GLU A 78 -2.84 1.60 -9.70
C GLU A 78 -1.32 1.56 -9.83
N VAL A 79 -0.65 2.72 -9.97
CA VAL A 79 0.82 2.80 -9.99
C VAL A 79 1.41 2.31 -8.67
N ASP A 80 0.83 2.70 -7.53
CA ASP A 80 1.26 2.26 -6.22
C ASP A 80 1.05 0.74 -6.03
N ASP A 81 -0.11 0.23 -6.38
CA ASP A 81 -0.47 -1.19 -6.32
C ASP A 81 0.45 -2.08 -7.19
N GLN A 82 0.93 -1.56 -8.31
CA GLN A 82 1.85 -2.23 -9.24
C GLN A 82 3.30 -2.16 -8.79
N SER A 83 3.65 -1.31 -7.81
CA SER A 83 5.00 -1.23 -7.29
C SER A 83 5.47 -2.59 -6.72
N LEU A 84 6.77 -2.88 -6.82
CA LEU A 84 7.30 -4.16 -6.38
C LEU A 84 7.73 -4.12 -4.91
N SER A 85 7.28 -5.10 -4.16
CA SER A 85 7.75 -5.42 -2.82
C SER A 85 8.73 -6.59 -2.85
N VAL A 86 9.59 -6.66 -1.85
CA VAL A 86 10.53 -7.75 -1.64
C VAL A 86 10.14 -8.48 -0.36
N GLY A 87 10.07 -9.81 -0.43
CA GLY A 87 9.85 -10.67 0.73
C GLY A 87 11.00 -11.63 0.93
N MET A 88 11.24 -12.01 2.18
CA MET A 88 12.10 -13.11 2.56
C MET A 88 11.29 -14.12 3.37
N ILE A 89 11.48 -15.40 3.08
CA ILE A 89 10.88 -16.50 3.83
C ILE A 89 12.01 -17.39 4.31
N TYR A 90 12.07 -17.61 5.61
CA TYR A 90 13.04 -18.50 6.24
C TYR A 90 12.31 -19.68 6.88
N LEU A 91 12.86 -20.88 6.72
CA LEU A 91 12.45 -22.07 7.46
C LEU A 91 13.15 -22.02 8.82
N ASP A 92 12.38 -21.82 9.89
CA ASP A 92 12.94 -21.57 11.23
C ASP A 92 13.63 -22.78 11.82
N ASN A 93 13.03 -23.97 11.64
CA ASN A 93 13.48 -25.23 12.21
C ASN A 93 13.90 -26.25 11.14
N TYR A 94 14.61 -25.76 10.09
CA TYR A 94 14.94 -26.57 8.91
C TYR A 94 15.70 -27.88 9.25
N GLU A 95 16.79 -27.79 10.02
CA GLU A 95 17.64 -28.92 10.32
C GLU A 95 16.90 -29.90 11.28
N GLU A 96 16.21 -29.40 12.30
CA GLU A 96 15.43 -30.20 13.24
C GLU A 96 14.31 -30.97 12.54
N ALA A 97 13.61 -30.31 11.62
CA ALA A 97 12.56 -30.94 10.83
C ALA A 97 13.11 -32.07 9.94
N LEU A 98 14.30 -31.87 9.35
CA LEU A 98 14.97 -32.90 8.55
C LEU A 98 15.50 -34.07 9.39
N GLU A 99 16.01 -33.80 10.60
CA GLU A 99 16.46 -34.84 11.53
C GLU A 99 15.31 -35.69 12.02
N SER A 100 14.11 -35.13 12.10
CA SER A 100 12.90 -35.84 12.57
C SER A 100 12.34 -36.85 11.56
N VAL A 101 12.87 -36.90 10.32
CA VAL A 101 12.45 -37.85 9.28
C VAL A 101 13.57 -38.81 8.88
N GLU A 102 13.18 -39.99 8.42
CA GLU A 102 14.11 -40.95 7.81
C GLU A 102 14.88 -40.32 6.64
N GLU A 103 16.16 -40.62 6.51
CA GLU A 103 17.06 -40.04 5.50
C GLU A 103 16.51 -40.10 4.07
N VAL A 104 15.86 -41.20 3.71
CA VAL A 104 15.26 -41.42 2.41
C VAL A 104 14.11 -40.43 2.13
N ARG A 105 13.45 -39.92 3.16
CA ARG A 105 12.31 -38.99 3.06
C ARG A 105 12.69 -37.52 3.12
N ARG A 106 13.92 -37.20 3.53
CA ARG A 106 14.38 -35.80 3.67
C ARG A 106 14.22 -34.99 2.38
N SER A 107 14.65 -35.57 1.26
CA SER A 107 14.50 -34.92 -0.04
C SER A 107 13.05 -34.69 -0.44
N LEU A 108 12.16 -35.61 -0.06
CA LEU A 108 10.73 -35.46 -0.29
C LEU A 108 10.13 -34.33 0.55
N LEU A 109 10.51 -34.22 1.83
CA LEU A 109 10.07 -33.13 2.72
C LEU A 109 10.44 -31.77 2.11
N ILE A 110 11.70 -31.61 1.72
CA ILE A 110 12.20 -30.39 1.07
C ILE A 110 11.38 -30.07 -0.18
N ALA A 111 11.18 -31.04 -1.06
CA ALA A 111 10.44 -30.86 -2.30
C ALA A 111 8.96 -30.44 -2.08
N LEU A 112 8.34 -30.96 -1.03
CA LEU A 112 6.95 -30.59 -0.69
C LEU A 112 6.87 -29.18 -0.13
N ILE A 113 7.83 -28.77 0.72
CA ILE A 113 7.91 -27.40 1.23
C ILE A 113 8.16 -26.43 0.08
N ASP A 114 9.18 -26.72 -0.77
CA ASP A 114 9.50 -25.91 -1.94
C ASP A 114 8.27 -25.74 -2.86
N ARG A 115 7.57 -26.84 -3.14
CA ARG A 115 6.35 -26.81 -3.94
C ARG A 115 5.26 -25.95 -3.31
N LYS A 116 5.09 -26.04 -1.98
CA LYS A 116 4.05 -25.29 -1.27
C LYS A 116 4.34 -23.79 -1.30
N VAL A 117 5.54 -23.38 -0.93
CA VAL A 117 5.99 -21.98 -0.99
C VAL A 117 5.86 -21.42 -2.40
N ASN A 118 6.42 -22.12 -3.40
CA ASN A 118 6.38 -21.67 -4.80
C ASN A 118 4.94 -21.56 -5.32
N LYS A 119 4.07 -22.53 -5.03
CA LYS A 119 2.66 -22.51 -5.46
C LYS A 119 1.91 -21.35 -4.83
N TYR A 120 2.13 -21.11 -3.54
CA TYR A 120 1.47 -20.02 -2.82
C TYR A 120 1.89 -18.65 -3.37
N ILE A 121 3.18 -18.42 -3.53
CA ILE A 121 3.69 -17.16 -4.10
C ILE A 121 3.24 -16.96 -5.54
N ALA A 122 3.22 -18.03 -6.34
CA ALA A 122 2.70 -17.96 -7.72
C ALA A 122 1.20 -17.62 -7.77
N SER A 123 0.39 -18.03 -6.79
CA SER A 123 -1.02 -17.64 -6.71
C SER A 123 -1.25 -16.16 -6.45
N LEU A 124 -0.23 -15.46 -5.94
CA LEU A 124 -0.19 -14.01 -5.74
C LEU A 124 0.46 -13.26 -6.91
N ASP A 125 0.66 -13.92 -8.06
CA ASP A 125 1.40 -13.38 -9.20
C ASP A 125 2.83 -12.96 -8.82
N GLY A 126 3.41 -13.61 -7.81
CA GLY A 126 4.75 -13.37 -7.31
C GLY A 126 5.78 -14.37 -7.85
N ILE A 127 7.04 -14.02 -7.70
CA ILE A 127 8.19 -14.86 -8.05
C ILE A 127 8.91 -15.23 -6.76
N SER A 128 9.19 -16.52 -6.58
CA SER A 128 10.02 -17.02 -5.48
C SER A 128 11.30 -17.64 -6.02
N LYS A 129 12.41 -17.39 -5.33
CA LYS A 129 13.70 -18.01 -5.63
C LYS A 129 14.35 -18.48 -4.34
N LYS A 130 14.70 -19.75 -4.29
CA LYS A 130 15.48 -20.31 -3.19
C LYS A 130 16.92 -19.78 -3.27
N LEU A 131 17.37 -19.10 -2.23
CA LEU A 131 18.73 -18.57 -2.13
C LEU A 131 19.66 -19.54 -1.42
N GLU A 132 19.19 -20.14 -0.33
CA GLU A 132 19.90 -21.10 0.49
C GLU A 132 19.00 -22.31 0.75
N LYS A 133 19.45 -23.27 1.54
CA LYS A 133 18.68 -24.48 1.85
C LYS A 133 17.33 -24.16 2.48
N ASP A 134 17.32 -23.14 3.33
CA ASP A 134 16.26 -22.72 4.23
C ASP A 134 15.70 -21.33 3.92
N LYS A 135 16.19 -20.64 2.87
CA LYS A 135 15.84 -19.24 2.61
C LYS A 135 15.34 -19.02 1.19
N TYR A 136 14.26 -18.28 1.09
CA TYR A 136 13.67 -17.85 -0.18
C TYR A 136 13.62 -16.33 -0.26
N LEU A 137 13.95 -15.81 -1.44
CA LEU A 137 13.65 -14.45 -1.85
C LEU A 137 12.32 -14.47 -2.61
N VAL A 138 11.48 -13.52 -2.32
CA VAL A 138 10.17 -13.37 -2.98
C VAL A 138 10.06 -11.95 -3.52
N ILE A 139 9.54 -11.82 -4.72
CA ILE A 139 9.20 -10.53 -5.34
C ILE A 139 7.74 -10.60 -5.76
N MET A 140 6.95 -9.63 -5.33
CA MET A 140 5.53 -9.54 -5.67
C MET A 140 5.10 -8.08 -5.75
N ARG A 141 3.93 -7.81 -6.31
CA ARG A 141 3.34 -6.47 -6.32
C ARG A 141 2.87 -6.08 -4.92
N LYS A 142 2.89 -4.79 -4.61
CA LYS A 142 2.40 -4.25 -3.33
C LYS A 142 0.97 -4.69 -3.04
N LYS A 143 0.11 -4.72 -4.05
CA LYS A 143 -1.25 -5.25 -3.95
C LYS A 143 -1.32 -6.68 -3.38
N ALA A 144 -0.37 -7.53 -3.72
CA ALA A 144 -0.31 -8.91 -3.19
C ALA A 144 0.03 -8.94 -1.70
N VAL A 145 0.79 -7.94 -1.20
CA VAL A 145 1.08 -7.82 0.24
C VAL A 145 -0.20 -7.51 1.01
N ALA A 146 -1.09 -6.67 0.50
CA ALA A 146 -2.39 -6.43 1.11
C ALA A 146 -3.22 -7.72 1.22
N GLN A 147 -3.22 -8.56 0.18
CA GLN A 147 -3.88 -9.87 0.23
C GLN A 147 -3.27 -10.80 1.28
N LEU A 148 -1.93 -10.80 1.42
CA LEU A 148 -1.26 -11.56 2.48
C LEU A 148 -1.69 -11.11 3.88
N GLN A 149 -1.82 -9.81 4.10
CA GLN A 149 -2.27 -9.25 5.37
C GLN A 149 -3.74 -9.60 5.66
N GLU A 150 -4.63 -9.50 4.68
CA GLU A 150 -6.03 -9.90 4.80
C GLU A 150 -6.17 -11.37 5.17
N ASN A 151 -5.37 -12.25 4.54
CA ASN A 151 -5.32 -13.68 4.81
C ASN A 151 -4.46 -14.01 6.07
N ARG A 152 -3.98 -13.00 6.80
CA ARG A 152 -3.17 -13.18 8.01
C ARG A 152 -1.94 -14.07 7.78
N PHE A 153 -1.34 -13.96 6.60
CA PHE A 153 -0.16 -14.76 6.23
C PHE A 153 -0.38 -16.26 6.40
N ASP A 154 -1.51 -16.78 5.92
CA ASP A 154 -1.93 -18.16 6.06
C ASP A 154 -0.94 -19.20 5.52
N LEU A 155 0.06 -18.78 4.73
CA LEU A 155 1.20 -19.61 4.35
C LEU A 155 1.94 -20.18 5.57
N LEU A 156 1.99 -19.45 6.70
CA LEU A 156 2.56 -19.94 7.97
C LEU A 156 1.88 -21.26 8.38
N GLU A 157 0.56 -21.27 8.39
CA GLU A 157 -0.22 -22.45 8.76
C GLU A 157 -0.19 -23.52 7.68
N GLU A 158 -0.20 -23.10 6.40
CA GLU A 158 -0.13 -24.03 5.30
C GLU A 158 1.16 -24.86 5.30
N VAL A 159 2.30 -24.28 5.61
CA VAL A 159 3.57 -25.00 5.65
C VAL A 159 3.59 -26.02 6.77
N LYS A 160 3.00 -25.72 7.93
CA LYS A 160 2.85 -26.66 9.08
C LYS A 160 2.09 -27.95 8.71
N THR A 161 1.20 -27.86 7.71
CA THR A 161 0.46 -29.05 7.24
C THR A 161 1.31 -30.06 6.45
N VAL A 162 2.54 -29.70 6.08
CA VAL A 162 3.44 -30.62 5.36
C VAL A 162 3.91 -31.69 6.33
N ASN A 163 3.36 -32.90 6.17
CA ASN A 163 3.68 -34.05 7.00
C ASN A 163 3.91 -35.29 6.15
N ILE A 164 5.07 -35.90 6.31
CA ILE A 164 5.45 -37.19 5.70
C ILE A 164 5.99 -38.18 6.73
N GLY A 165 5.60 -37.99 8.00
CA GLY A 165 6.10 -38.74 9.13
C GLY A 165 7.18 -37.97 9.91
N ASN A 166 7.30 -36.64 9.70
CA ASN A 166 8.12 -35.79 10.53
C ASN A 166 7.45 -35.61 11.90
N GLU A 167 8.26 -35.73 12.97
CA GLU A 167 7.81 -35.56 14.35
C GLU A 167 7.52 -34.09 14.67
N MET A 168 8.24 -33.17 14.00
CA MET A 168 8.08 -31.74 14.19
C MET A 168 7.43 -31.11 12.96
N ALA A 169 6.47 -30.22 13.18
CA ALA A 169 5.93 -29.39 12.12
C ALA A 169 7.01 -28.41 11.61
N VAL A 170 7.03 -28.20 10.31
CA VAL A 170 7.89 -27.18 9.71
C VAL A 170 7.29 -25.80 9.98
N THR A 171 8.10 -24.89 10.50
CA THR A 171 7.72 -23.50 10.71
C THR A 171 8.53 -22.57 9.80
N ILE A 172 7.92 -21.46 9.45
CA ILE A 172 8.55 -20.42 8.63
C ILE A 172 8.34 -19.05 9.26
N SER A 173 9.27 -18.16 8.99
CA SER A 173 9.12 -16.73 9.23
C SER A 173 9.11 -15.96 7.91
N ILE A 174 8.33 -14.88 7.84
CA ILE A 174 8.17 -14.05 6.65
C ILE A 174 8.52 -12.60 7.01
N GLY A 175 9.40 -11.99 6.23
CA GLY A 175 9.70 -10.57 6.33
C GLY A 175 9.44 -9.89 4.99
N ILE A 176 8.72 -8.76 4.99
CA ILE A 176 8.39 -8.02 3.77
C ILE A 176 8.89 -6.58 3.88
N GLY A 177 9.52 -6.10 2.82
CA GLY A 177 9.94 -4.72 2.62
C GLY A 177 9.21 -4.10 1.44
N LEU A 178 8.63 -2.94 1.67
CA LEU A 178 7.88 -2.14 0.70
C LEU A 178 8.09 -0.65 0.97
N ASP A 179 7.64 0.19 0.05
CA ASP A 179 7.69 1.67 0.16
C ASP A 179 9.09 2.27 0.33
N GLY A 180 10.13 1.51 0.04
CA GLY A 180 11.49 2.03 -0.03
C GLY A 180 11.72 2.85 -1.31
N LEU A 181 12.62 3.82 -1.24
CA LEU A 181 13.01 4.64 -2.40
C LEU A 181 13.67 3.83 -3.52
N THR A 182 14.19 2.64 -3.19
CA THR A 182 14.82 1.71 -4.13
C THR A 182 14.47 0.26 -3.79
N TYR A 183 14.54 -0.64 -4.77
CA TYR A 183 14.35 -2.07 -4.51
C TYR A 183 15.41 -2.66 -3.57
N ALA A 184 16.62 -2.12 -3.57
CA ALA A 184 17.67 -2.49 -2.60
C ALA A 184 17.23 -2.14 -1.17
N GLN A 185 16.58 -1.00 -0.99
CA GLN A 185 16.05 -0.59 0.32
C GLN A 185 14.88 -1.49 0.76
N ASN A 186 13.99 -1.89 -0.15
CA ASN A 186 12.95 -2.89 0.14
C ASN A 186 13.58 -4.22 0.59
N TYR A 187 14.67 -4.64 -0.04
CA TYR A 187 15.39 -5.84 0.38
C TYR A 187 15.94 -5.72 1.82
N GLU A 188 16.57 -4.58 2.16
CA GLU A 188 17.05 -4.36 3.53
C GLU A 188 15.91 -4.28 4.56
N PHE A 189 14.76 -3.73 4.18
CA PHE A 189 13.58 -3.74 5.04
C PHE A 189 13.06 -5.17 5.27
N ALA A 190 12.99 -5.99 4.22
CA ALA A 190 12.61 -7.40 4.34
C ALA A 190 13.58 -8.17 5.24
N ARG A 191 14.90 -7.92 5.12
CA ARG A 191 15.92 -8.51 6.00
C ARG A 191 15.72 -8.11 7.45
N THR A 192 15.50 -6.84 7.70
CA THR A 192 15.26 -6.35 9.07
C THR A 192 13.99 -6.97 9.66
N ALA A 193 12.93 -7.07 8.85
CA ALA A 193 11.67 -7.69 9.28
C ALA A 193 11.85 -9.18 9.63
N ILE A 194 12.58 -9.94 8.81
CA ILE A 194 12.84 -11.36 9.09
C ILE A 194 13.70 -11.54 10.35
N ASP A 195 14.72 -10.71 10.54
CA ASP A 195 15.56 -10.75 11.75
C ASP A 195 14.74 -10.46 13.02
N LEU A 196 13.76 -9.56 12.93
CA LEU A 196 12.83 -9.28 14.03
C LEU A 196 11.88 -10.47 14.30
N ALA A 197 11.37 -11.12 13.27
CA ALA A 197 10.52 -12.30 13.40
C ALA A 197 11.28 -13.45 14.08
N LEU A 198 12.50 -13.74 13.63
CA LEU A 198 13.37 -14.74 14.22
C LEU A 198 13.78 -14.39 15.66
N GLY A 199 14.08 -13.13 15.94
CA GLY A 199 14.41 -12.64 17.29
C GLY A 199 13.26 -12.79 18.29
N ARG A 200 12.01 -12.93 17.83
CA ARG A 200 10.81 -13.20 18.64
C ARG A 200 10.49 -14.68 18.77
N GLY A 201 11.29 -15.55 18.19
CA GLY A 201 11.13 -16.99 18.25
C GLY A 201 10.69 -17.67 16.95
N GLY A 202 10.56 -16.93 15.88
CA GLY A 202 10.10 -17.45 14.58
C GLY A 202 8.59 -17.69 14.50
N ASP A 203 8.15 -18.36 13.41
CA ASP A 203 6.73 -18.67 13.13
C ASP A 203 5.85 -17.39 13.08
N GLN A 204 6.35 -16.34 12.40
CA GLN A 204 5.76 -15.01 12.35
C GLN A 204 5.92 -14.35 10.98
N ALA A 205 5.08 -13.34 10.73
CA ALA A 205 5.18 -12.44 9.59
C ALA A 205 5.12 -10.97 10.05
#